data_276ae53f0a3b91a574135e4f9298d104
#
_entry.id   276ae53f0a3b91a574135e4f9298d104
#
_cell.length_a   1.000
_cell.length_b   1.000
_cell.length_c   1.000
_cell.angle_alpha   90.00
_cell.angle_beta   90.00
_cell.angle_gamma   90.00
#
_symmetry.space_group_name_H-M   'P 1'
#
loop_
_entity.id
_entity.type
_entity.pdbx_description
1 polymer ?
#
loop_
_entity_poly.entity_id
_entity_poly.type
_entity_poly.pdbx_seq_one_letter_code
_entity_poly.pdbx_strand_id
1 'polypeptide(L)'
;MKALVLSAGFGTRLTPHTLETPKPLFPVCGRPIIDIIISRLAHAGVTGIAVNTHYMADKIEAFLNRQNYGVDIHIRYEPRLLGTGGAVGNFSDFLADGPFIVINSDVLTDIDIREIHDAHMAHDHPVTLVMHDHPLFNKVSVCPDGFIHGFSGKIKNSHKGLAFTGISIIDPSIYRFITPGRPECIIDVYRRMIRANEKIAARIVTGHYWNDLGTPVRYRDAVSDHMTPRVFEQVYGKPRSNGFKRQKLAGDGSDRKWYRITRGGDALIMADHGIHSGKGMAQADAFVKIGDHLYNRGIPVPRIYDADRFSGLVFMQDLGDDLLQTVVSGLNDPEAIAGHYRNIIRTLLDMSVEGQNGFDPAWAYEGAQYDRQVIIEKECLYFTGRFLKGYLGYTDFNEQSLSGAFDHLAGGIAANAYEGLMHRDLQSRNIMVKDGRHYLIDFQGARIGPVQYDLASLLADPYVNLDYDLQNRLLDHAMTAMEDRIGSALDRGRFIKGFRYCCISRLMQALGAFGFLSKIKNKTWFEQYMPAALDRLQFHLETLAENRLDVLAEIVSGAAARFRPEKAPGQPAGQQ
;
A
#
# COMPACT_ATOMS: atom_id res chain seq x y z
N MET A 1 -30.08 29.54 -3.84
CA MET A 1 -29.28 29.06 -2.69
C MET A 1 -27.81 29.17 -3.06
N LYS A 2 -26.97 29.81 -2.20
CA LYS A 2 -25.52 29.93 -2.40
C LYS A 2 -24.76 29.01 -1.46
N ALA A 3 -23.46 28.77 -1.73
CA ALA A 3 -22.62 27.93 -0.89
C ALA A 3 -21.21 28.52 -0.70
N LEU A 4 -20.57 28.19 0.43
CA LEU A 4 -19.15 28.42 0.69
C LEU A 4 -18.45 27.08 0.93
N VAL A 5 -17.43 26.78 0.13
CA VAL A 5 -16.55 25.62 0.29
C VAL A 5 -15.24 26.08 0.94
N LEU A 6 -14.95 25.56 2.12
CA LEU A 6 -13.78 25.96 2.92
C LEU A 6 -12.54 25.17 2.49
N SER A 7 -11.61 25.81 1.77
CA SER A 7 -10.48 25.16 1.09
C SER A 7 -9.09 25.72 1.45
N ALA A 8 -9.00 26.71 2.35
CA ALA A 8 -7.76 27.41 2.66
C ALA A 8 -6.78 26.66 3.59
N GLY A 9 -7.16 25.51 4.15
CA GLY A 9 -6.40 24.81 5.18
C GLY A 9 -5.09 24.17 4.69
N PHE A 10 -4.06 24.12 5.55
CA PHE A 10 -2.75 23.51 5.26
C PHE A 10 -2.78 21.97 5.09
N GLY A 11 -3.74 21.28 5.65
CA GLY A 11 -3.82 19.81 5.60
C GLY A 11 -2.67 19.11 6.34
N THR A 12 -2.11 19.67 7.39
CA THR A 12 -0.89 19.23 8.11
C THR A 12 -0.90 17.76 8.55
N ARG A 13 -2.08 17.21 8.90
CA ARG A 13 -2.24 15.81 9.28
C ARG A 13 -2.00 14.82 8.13
N LEU A 14 -1.93 15.30 6.90
CA LEU A 14 -1.66 14.54 5.68
C LEU A 14 -0.23 14.76 5.13
N THR A 15 0.63 15.48 5.87
CA THR A 15 2.07 15.60 5.53
C THR A 15 2.72 14.20 5.52
N PRO A 16 3.60 13.87 4.54
CA PRO A 16 4.22 14.76 3.56
C PRO A 16 3.42 14.98 2.28
N HIS A 17 2.31 14.28 2.06
CA HIS A 17 1.57 14.30 0.78
C HIS A 17 1.02 15.69 0.43
N THR A 18 0.66 16.49 1.45
CA THR A 18 0.20 17.87 1.24
C THR A 18 1.32 18.85 0.86
N LEU A 19 2.59 18.45 0.89
CA LEU A 19 3.69 19.25 0.34
C LEU A 19 3.68 19.28 -1.20
N GLU A 20 3.06 18.28 -1.82
CA GLU A 20 2.98 18.14 -3.28
C GLU A 20 1.60 18.52 -3.83
N THR A 21 0.54 18.12 -3.14
CA THR A 21 -0.85 18.32 -3.57
C THR A 21 -1.68 18.87 -2.43
N PRO A 22 -2.38 20.01 -2.60
CA PRO A 22 -3.23 20.55 -1.54
C PRO A 22 -4.41 19.61 -1.28
N LYS A 23 -4.82 19.49 -0.02
CA LYS A 23 -5.86 18.53 0.41
C LYS A 23 -7.15 18.57 -0.42
N PRO A 24 -7.70 19.74 -0.81
CA PRO A 24 -8.90 19.79 -1.66
C PRO A 24 -8.75 19.12 -3.02
N LEU A 25 -7.50 18.95 -3.51
CA LEU A 25 -7.20 18.26 -4.77
C LEU A 25 -6.82 16.79 -4.60
N PHE A 26 -6.89 16.21 -3.40
CA PHE A 26 -6.70 14.77 -3.23
C PHE A 26 -7.77 13.99 -4.00
N PRO A 27 -7.38 13.06 -4.89
CA PRO A 27 -8.34 12.35 -5.71
C PRO A 27 -9.04 11.22 -4.94
N VAL A 28 -10.33 11.09 -5.10
CA VAL A 28 -11.09 9.90 -4.70
C VAL A 28 -11.57 9.25 -5.98
N CYS A 29 -11.07 8.05 -6.28
CA CYS A 29 -11.32 7.35 -7.54
C CYS A 29 -11.05 8.24 -8.78
N GLY A 30 -9.92 8.94 -8.79
CA GLY A 30 -9.47 9.80 -9.88
C GLY A 30 -10.10 11.20 -9.94
N ARG A 31 -11.06 11.53 -9.05
CA ARG A 31 -11.70 12.86 -9.00
C ARG A 31 -11.26 13.63 -7.74
N PRO A 32 -10.76 14.88 -7.84
CA PRO A 32 -10.46 15.71 -6.67
C PRO A 32 -11.66 15.87 -5.74
N ILE A 33 -11.43 15.89 -4.42
CA ILE A 33 -12.50 16.02 -3.43
C ILE A 33 -13.32 17.28 -3.67
N ILE A 34 -12.68 18.42 -3.93
CA ILE A 34 -13.35 19.69 -4.20
C ILE A 34 -14.26 19.60 -5.43
N ASP A 35 -13.86 18.85 -6.47
CA ASP A 35 -14.66 18.60 -7.67
C ASP A 35 -15.94 17.81 -7.33
N ILE A 36 -15.82 16.79 -6.49
CA ILE A 36 -16.96 16.00 -6.03
C ILE A 36 -17.94 16.87 -5.24
N ILE A 37 -17.44 17.72 -4.33
CA ILE A 37 -18.26 18.59 -3.50
C ILE A 37 -18.98 19.64 -4.34
N ILE A 38 -18.26 20.34 -5.22
CA ILE A 38 -18.84 21.40 -6.07
C ILE A 38 -19.88 20.81 -7.03
N SER A 39 -19.58 19.67 -7.66
CA SER A 39 -20.56 18.98 -8.52
C SER A 39 -21.84 18.62 -7.77
N ARG A 40 -21.74 18.15 -6.54
CA ARG A 40 -22.92 17.83 -5.70
C ARG A 40 -23.73 19.06 -5.31
N LEU A 41 -23.06 20.16 -4.97
CA LEU A 41 -23.71 21.44 -4.69
C LEU A 41 -24.47 21.95 -5.92
N ALA A 42 -23.86 21.91 -7.08
CA ALA A 42 -24.50 22.28 -8.35
C ALA A 42 -25.73 21.42 -8.65
N HIS A 43 -25.64 20.08 -8.51
CA HIS A 43 -26.78 19.17 -8.67
C HIS A 43 -27.90 19.40 -7.64
N ALA A 44 -27.55 19.90 -6.43
CA ALA A 44 -28.54 20.28 -5.42
C ALA A 44 -29.25 21.60 -5.71
N GLY A 45 -28.92 22.30 -6.81
CA GLY A 45 -29.54 23.56 -7.22
C GLY A 45 -28.90 24.79 -6.58
N VAL A 46 -27.64 24.70 -6.12
CA VAL A 46 -26.84 25.88 -5.73
C VAL A 46 -26.54 26.71 -6.97
N THR A 47 -26.80 28.03 -6.91
CA THR A 47 -26.68 28.96 -8.04
C THR A 47 -25.37 29.73 -8.06
N GLY A 48 -24.63 29.75 -6.96
CA GLY A 48 -23.31 30.37 -6.86
C GLY A 48 -22.50 29.79 -5.70
N ILE A 49 -21.22 29.54 -5.94
CA ILE A 49 -20.34 28.88 -4.96
C ILE A 49 -19.11 29.75 -4.71
N ALA A 50 -18.92 30.13 -3.46
CA ALA A 50 -17.71 30.77 -2.95
C ALA A 50 -16.67 29.69 -2.57
N VAL A 51 -15.40 29.95 -2.85
CA VAL A 51 -14.27 29.08 -2.47
C VAL A 51 -13.15 29.95 -1.90
N ASN A 52 -12.78 29.78 -0.64
CA ASN A 52 -11.61 30.43 -0.10
C ASN A 52 -10.35 29.62 -0.36
N THR A 53 -9.25 30.28 -0.72
CA THR A 53 -7.95 29.67 -0.98
C THR A 53 -6.86 30.35 -0.15
N HIS A 54 -5.81 29.60 0.20
CA HIS A 54 -4.61 30.12 0.89
C HIS A 54 -3.42 29.21 0.58
N TYR A 55 -3.38 27.99 1.11
CA TYR A 55 -2.28 27.06 0.90
C TYR A 55 -2.35 26.47 -0.52
N MET A 56 -1.26 26.64 -1.29
CA MET A 56 -1.20 26.24 -2.71
C MET A 56 -2.41 26.73 -3.53
N ALA A 57 -2.82 27.98 -3.30
CA ALA A 57 -3.97 28.60 -3.93
C ALA A 57 -3.94 28.48 -5.46
N ASP A 58 -2.77 28.72 -6.06
CA ASP A 58 -2.51 28.61 -7.49
C ASP A 58 -2.95 27.27 -8.10
N LYS A 59 -2.72 26.16 -7.38
CA LYS A 59 -3.11 24.82 -7.85
C LYS A 59 -4.63 24.62 -7.78
N ILE A 60 -5.27 25.10 -6.71
CA ILE A 60 -6.73 24.98 -6.53
C ILE A 60 -7.44 25.85 -7.57
N GLU A 61 -7.00 27.09 -7.73
CA GLU A 61 -7.55 28.07 -8.71
C GLU A 61 -7.36 27.57 -10.14
N ALA A 62 -6.15 27.12 -10.51
CA ALA A 62 -5.88 26.57 -11.81
C ALA A 62 -6.73 25.31 -12.10
N PHE A 63 -7.04 24.50 -11.12
CA PHE A 63 -7.94 23.37 -11.27
C PHE A 63 -9.37 23.85 -11.50
N LEU A 64 -9.92 24.70 -10.65
CA LEU A 64 -11.32 25.16 -10.71
C LEU A 64 -11.60 25.94 -12.00
N ASN A 65 -10.68 26.79 -12.45
CA ASN A 65 -10.81 27.58 -13.67
C ASN A 65 -10.86 26.74 -14.96
N ARG A 66 -10.47 25.46 -14.91
CA ARG A 66 -10.58 24.52 -16.04
C ARG A 66 -11.88 23.75 -16.08
N GLN A 67 -12.68 23.82 -15.02
CA GLN A 67 -13.92 23.06 -14.89
C GLN A 67 -15.12 23.92 -15.30
N ASN A 68 -16.19 23.26 -15.74
CA ASN A 68 -17.49 23.89 -15.94
C ASN A 68 -18.54 23.13 -15.12
N TYR A 69 -19.03 23.74 -14.07
CA TYR A 69 -20.04 23.15 -13.20
C TYR A 69 -21.48 23.62 -13.49
N GLY A 70 -21.64 24.54 -14.47
CA GLY A 70 -22.92 25.16 -14.76
C GLY A 70 -23.41 26.14 -13.68
N VAL A 71 -22.53 26.56 -12.78
CA VAL A 71 -22.77 27.53 -11.72
C VAL A 71 -21.56 28.47 -11.58
N ASP A 72 -21.80 29.69 -11.09
CA ASP A 72 -20.73 30.68 -10.88
C ASP A 72 -19.84 30.29 -9.68
N ILE A 73 -18.52 30.24 -9.92
CA ILE A 73 -17.52 29.96 -8.88
C ILE A 73 -16.77 31.26 -8.54
N HIS A 74 -16.93 31.72 -7.29
CA HIS A 74 -16.27 32.91 -6.78
C HIS A 74 -15.08 32.51 -5.89
N ILE A 75 -13.86 32.57 -6.43
CA ILE A 75 -12.65 32.22 -5.67
C ILE A 75 -12.09 33.48 -5.02
N ARG A 76 -11.73 33.39 -3.72
CA ARG A 76 -11.08 34.48 -3.01
C ARG A 76 -9.85 33.99 -2.25
N TYR A 77 -8.70 34.54 -2.61
CA TYR A 77 -7.45 34.28 -1.93
C TYR A 77 -7.40 35.00 -0.58
N GLU A 78 -6.97 34.29 0.47
CA GLU A 78 -6.72 34.83 1.81
C GLU A 78 -5.21 35.02 1.99
N PRO A 79 -4.67 36.28 1.99
CA PRO A 79 -3.23 36.51 2.23
C PRO A 79 -2.76 36.00 3.60
N ARG A 80 -3.68 35.96 4.56
CA ARG A 80 -3.54 35.36 5.87
C ARG A 80 -4.74 34.46 6.14
N LEU A 81 -4.48 33.25 6.65
CA LEU A 81 -5.54 32.28 6.95
C LEU A 81 -6.54 32.89 7.95
N LEU A 82 -7.80 33.06 7.50
CA LEU A 82 -8.86 33.68 8.31
C LEU A 82 -9.58 32.69 9.22
N GLY A 83 -9.34 31.38 9.06
CA GLY A 83 -10.11 30.35 9.74
C GLY A 83 -11.53 30.22 9.20
N THR A 84 -12.31 29.27 9.73
CA THR A 84 -13.62 28.94 9.15
C THR A 84 -14.68 30.03 9.38
N GLY A 85 -14.65 30.71 10.50
CA GLY A 85 -15.56 31.83 10.80
C GLY A 85 -15.17 33.10 10.04
N GLY A 86 -13.88 33.44 10.02
CA GLY A 86 -13.38 34.56 9.25
C GLY A 86 -13.60 34.44 7.76
N ALA A 87 -13.52 33.21 7.20
CA ALA A 87 -13.85 32.93 5.80
C ALA A 87 -15.34 33.25 5.51
N VAL A 88 -16.27 32.86 6.38
CA VAL A 88 -17.70 33.25 6.24
C VAL A 88 -17.84 34.76 6.20
N GLY A 89 -17.17 35.48 7.10
CA GLY A 89 -17.18 36.95 7.13
C GLY A 89 -16.58 37.58 5.86
N ASN A 90 -15.55 36.97 5.30
CA ASN A 90 -14.85 37.45 4.09
C ASN A 90 -15.72 37.39 2.82
N PHE A 91 -16.78 36.57 2.80
CA PHE A 91 -17.72 36.46 1.68
C PHE A 91 -19.09 37.07 1.98
N SER A 92 -19.20 37.97 2.99
CA SER A 92 -20.47 38.60 3.37
C SER A 92 -21.13 39.34 2.21
N ASP A 93 -20.37 40.00 1.36
CA ASP A 93 -20.83 40.68 0.12
C ASP A 93 -21.50 39.74 -0.88
N PHE A 94 -21.07 38.48 -0.93
CA PHE A 94 -21.60 37.46 -1.83
C PHE A 94 -22.74 36.64 -1.22
N LEU A 95 -22.73 36.42 0.11
CA LEU A 95 -23.61 35.46 0.79
C LEU A 95 -24.75 36.13 1.56
N ALA A 96 -24.85 37.49 1.59
CA ALA A 96 -25.80 38.18 2.46
C ALA A 96 -27.25 38.25 1.94
N ASP A 97 -27.55 37.71 0.78
CA ASP A 97 -28.87 37.79 0.13
C ASP A 97 -29.85 36.67 0.56
N GLY A 98 -29.45 35.79 1.43
CA GLY A 98 -30.31 34.74 2.00
C GLY A 98 -29.51 33.62 2.66
N PRO A 99 -30.18 32.60 3.20
CA PRO A 99 -29.51 31.44 3.78
C PRO A 99 -28.56 30.74 2.79
N PHE A 100 -27.40 30.36 3.29
CA PHE A 100 -26.32 29.75 2.50
C PHE A 100 -25.74 28.53 3.19
N ILE A 101 -25.15 27.63 2.36
CA ILE A 101 -24.46 26.43 2.82
C ILE A 101 -23.01 26.76 3.12
N VAL A 102 -22.46 26.23 4.21
CA VAL A 102 -21.02 26.14 4.45
C VAL A 102 -20.63 24.66 4.53
N ILE A 103 -19.64 24.26 3.75
CA ILE A 103 -19.13 22.88 3.72
C ILE A 103 -17.60 22.87 3.72
N ASN A 104 -17.00 21.98 4.52
CA ASN A 104 -15.57 21.75 4.50
C ASN A 104 -15.16 20.99 3.22
N SER A 105 -14.06 21.39 2.57
CA SER A 105 -13.54 20.73 1.35
C SER A 105 -12.91 19.35 1.56
N ASP A 106 -12.99 18.80 2.76
CA ASP A 106 -12.48 17.49 3.14
C ASP A 106 -13.57 16.49 3.55
N VAL A 107 -14.82 16.83 3.35
CA VAL A 107 -15.98 16.01 3.70
C VAL A 107 -16.49 15.24 2.47
N LEU A 108 -16.40 13.92 2.53
CA LEU A 108 -17.00 13.04 1.55
C LEU A 108 -18.29 12.43 2.14
N THR A 109 -19.42 12.68 1.47
CA THR A 109 -20.73 12.28 2.00
C THR A 109 -21.76 12.12 0.89
N ASP A 110 -22.82 11.36 1.14
CA ASP A 110 -24.01 11.24 0.28
C ASP A 110 -25.25 11.94 0.88
N ILE A 111 -25.09 12.70 1.97
CA ILE A 111 -26.20 13.47 2.60
C ILE A 111 -26.85 14.38 1.56
N ASP A 112 -28.18 14.37 1.47
CA ASP A 112 -28.93 15.21 0.54
C ASP A 112 -28.93 16.67 1.00
N ILE A 113 -28.27 17.51 0.21
CA ILE A 113 -28.11 18.95 0.51
C ILE A 113 -29.45 19.70 0.41
N ARG A 114 -30.36 19.28 -0.50
CA ARG A 114 -31.69 19.91 -0.64
C ARG A 114 -32.54 19.63 0.60
N GLU A 115 -32.57 18.38 1.05
CA GLU A 115 -33.30 18.02 2.26
C GLU A 115 -32.84 18.83 3.48
N ILE A 116 -31.52 19.04 3.62
CA ILE A 116 -30.96 19.84 4.70
C ILE A 116 -31.38 21.32 4.58
N HIS A 117 -31.32 21.86 3.35
CA HIS A 117 -31.77 23.23 3.10
C HIS A 117 -33.27 23.43 3.42
N ASP A 118 -34.13 22.54 2.92
CA ASP A 118 -35.57 22.59 3.13
C ASP A 118 -35.93 22.48 4.63
N ALA A 119 -35.20 21.62 5.36
CA ALA A 119 -35.33 21.52 6.81
C ALA A 119 -34.95 22.81 7.53
N HIS A 120 -33.93 23.54 7.05
CA HIS A 120 -33.57 24.85 7.60
C HIS A 120 -34.65 25.89 7.31
N MET A 121 -35.19 25.92 6.10
CA MET A 121 -36.24 26.86 5.70
C MET A 121 -37.57 26.62 6.43
N ALA A 122 -37.74 25.51 7.12
CA ALA A 122 -38.95 25.19 7.89
C ALA A 122 -38.97 25.80 9.31
N HIS A 123 -37.95 26.58 9.70
CA HIS A 123 -37.84 27.23 10.99
C HIS A 123 -37.07 28.56 10.91
N ASP A 124 -37.26 29.45 11.92
CA ASP A 124 -36.66 30.80 11.96
C ASP A 124 -35.30 30.84 12.72
N HIS A 125 -34.65 29.70 12.97
CA HIS A 125 -33.37 29.68 13.68
C HIS A 125 -32.22 30.01 12.73
N PRO A 126 -31.25 30.85 13.16
CA PRO A 126 -30.23 31.41 12.25
C PRO A 126 -29.21 30.40 11.74
N VAL A 127 -29.10 29.23 12.35
CA VAL A 127 -28.13 28.19 11.95
C VAL A 127 -28.72 26.79 12.13
N THR A 128 -28.50 25.94 11.14
CA THR A 128 -28.72 24.49 11.24
C THR A 128 -27.37 23.77 11.03
N LEU A 129 -26.95 22.99 12.03
CA LEU A 129 -25.79 22.12 11.93
C LEU A 129 -26.23 20.70 11.54
N VAL A 130 -25.57 20.11 10.53
CA VAL A 130 -25.80 18.71 10.15
C VAL A 130 -24.99 17.82 11.08
N MET A 131 -25.68 16.98 11.83
CA MET A 131 -25.11 16.13 12.87
C MET A 131 -25.22 14.65 12.47
N HIS A 132 -24.17 13.89 12.76
CA HIS A 132 -24.09 12.46 12.49
C HIS A 132 -23.62 11.71 13.74
N ASP A 133 -24.11 10.49 13.96
CA ASP A 133 -23.62 9.65 15.05
C ASP A 133 -22.34 8.93 14.60
N HIS A 134 -21.20 9.42 15.07
CA HIS A 134 -19.89 8.85 14.77
C HIS A 134 -19.03 8.82 16.05
N PRO A 135 -18.82 7.64 16.69
CA PRO A 135 -18.23 7.53 18.02
C PRO A 135 -16.91 8.27 18.23
N LEU A 136 -16.03 8.33 17.21
CA LEU A 136 -14.74 9.03 17.28
C LEU A 136 -14.89 10.57 17.30
N PHE A 137 -16.05 11.12 16.86
CA PHE A 137 -16.25 12.56 16.65
C PHE A 137 -17.45 13.13 17.41
N ASN A 138 -18.12 12.35 18.24
CA ASN A 138 -19.28 12.76 19.04
C ASN A 138 -18.89 13.73 20.17
N LYS A 139 -18.50 14.96 19.77
CA LYS A 139 -18.01 16.01 20.70
C LYS A 139 -18.99 17.20 20.85
N VAL A 140 -20.08 17.20 20.10
CA VAL A 140 -21.11 18.24 20.16
C VAL A 140 -22.27 17.72 20.99
N SER A 141 -22.69 18.52 21.97
CA SER A 141 -23.80 18.23 22.87
C SER A 141 -25.10 18.76 22.28
N VAL A 142 -26.05 17.88 22.03
CA VAL A 142 -27.38 18.19 21.49
C VAL A 142 -28.43 17.96 22.57
N CYS A 143 -29.28 18.95 22.81
CA CYS A 143 -30.40 18.87 23.75
C CYS A 143 -31.53 17.95 23.24
N PRO A 144 -32.40 17.43 24.10
CA PRO A 144 -33.57 16.65 23.70
C PRO A 144 -34.54 17.38 22.76
N ASP A 145 -34.59 18.72 22.85
CA ASP A 145 -35.41 19.61 22.01
C ASP A 145 -34.78 19.91 20.63
N GLY A 146 -33.64 19.25 20.29
CA GLY A 146 -33.01 19.35 18.98
C GLY A 146 -32.06 20.52 18.79
N PHE A 147 -31.66 21.23 19.83
CA PHE A 147 -30.73 22.36 19.73
C PHE A 147 -29.32 22.01 20.23
N ILE A 148 -28.32 22.69 19.67
CA ILE A 148 -26.94 22.59 20.11
C ILE A 148 -26.75 23.24 21.48
N HIS A 149 -26.30 22.48 22.46
CA HIS A 149 -25.97 22.99 23.80
C HIS A 149 -24.52 23.48 23.90
N GLY A 150 -23.59 22.83 23.19
CA GLY A 150 -22.17 23.21 23.22
C GLY A 150 -21.23 22.27 22.49
N PHE A 151 -19.95 22.69 22.41
CA PHE A 151 -18.88 22.06 21.62
C PHE A 151 -17.69 21.62 22.49
N SER A 152 -17.90 21.26 23.75
CA SER A 152 -16.84 21.03 24.73
C SER A 152 -16.37 19.55 24.84
N GLY A 153 -17.03 18.62 24.16
CA GLY A 153 -16.81 17.17 24.35
C GLY A 153 -17.35 16.62 25.69
N LYS A 154 -17.75 17.51 26.64
CA LYS A 154 -18.43 17.11 27.87
C LYS A 154 -19.93 17.04 27.60
N ILE A 155 -20.46 15.82 27.52
CA ILE A 155 -21.87 15.58 27.26
C ILE A 155 -22.60 15.40 28.59
N LYS A 156 -23.65 16.18 28.83
CA LYS A 156 -24.53 16.00 30.02
C LYS A 156 -25.35 14.72 29.83
N ASN A 157 -25.69 14.03 30.93
CA ASN A 157 -26.47 12.79 30.89
C ASN A 157 -27.81 12.87 30.15
N SER A 158 -28.42 14.07 30.11
CA SER A 158 -29.69 14.35 29.40
C SER A 158 -29.53 14.71 27.93
N HIS A 159 -28.28 14.84 27.44
CA HIS A 159 -27.97 15.26 26.06
C HIS A 159 -27.37 14.14 25.24
N LYS A 160 -27.53 14.21 23.91
CA LYS A 160 -26.89 13.31 22.97
C LYS A 160 -25.57 13.89 22.47
N GLY A 161 -24.49 13.11 22.54
CA GLY A 161 -23.23 13.45 21.89
C GLY A 161 -23.27 13.08 20.41
N LEU A 162 -22.98 14.03 19.51
CA LEU A 162 -22.96 13.82 18.07
C LEU A 162 -21.73 14.47 17.42
N ALA A 163 -21.38 14.02 16.23
CA ALA A 163 -20.36 14.60 15.38
C ALA A 163 -20.97 15.72 14.52
N PHE A 164 -20.30 16.88 14.46
CA PHE A 164 -20.60 17.88 13.44
C PHE A 164 -19.96 17.46 12.12
N THR A 165 -20.78 17.32 11.08
CA THR A 165 -20.33 16.80 9.78
C THR A 165 -19.46 17.76 8.98
N GLY A 166 -19.32 19.02 9.41
CA GLY A 166 -18.69 20.08 8.61
C GLY A 166 -19.63 20.68 7.55
N ILE A 167 -20.94 20.40 7.64
CA ILE A 167 -21.98 20.99 6.79
C ILE A 167 -22.94 21.78 7.68
N SER A 168 -23.18 23.02 7.32
CA SER A 168 -24.17 23.88 7.98
C SER A 168 -24.94 24.74 6.99
N ILE A 169 -26.18 25.10 7.32
CA ILE A 169 -26.95 26.15 6.67
C ILE A 169 -26.99 27.33 7.62
N ILE A 170 -26.71 28.51 7.12
CA ILE A 170 -26.46 29.70 7.89
C ILE A 170 -27.26 30.87 7.31
N ASP A 171 -28.02 31.54 8.14
CA ASP A 171 -28.71 32.80 7.82
C ASP A 171 -27.73 33.99 7.88
N PRO A 172 -27.85 35.02 7.03
CA PRO A 172 -27.01 36.21 7.06
C PRO A 172 -26.96 36.95 8.41
N SER A 173 -27.90 36.75 9.30
CA SER A 173 -27.91 37.30 10.66
C SER A 173 -26.66 36.87 11.47
N ILE A 174 -25.95 35.82 11.08
CA ILE A 174 -24.67 35.40 11.68
C ILE A 174 -23.60 36.51 11.63
N TYR A 175 -23.64 37.41 10.65
CA TYR A 175 -22.63 38.47 10.49
C TYR A 175 -22.58 39.42 11.70
N ARG A 176 -23.67 39.52 12.52
CA ARG A 176 -23.66 40.24 13.80
C ARG A 176 -22.67 39.64 14.82
N PHE A 177 -22.29 38.38 14.64
CA PHE A 177 -21.41 37.63 15.54
C PHE A 177 -20.01 37.41 14.97
N ILE A 178 -19.73 37.84 13.74
CA ILE A 178 -18.43 37.73 13.08
C ILE A 178 -17.74 39.08 13.07
N THR A 179 -16.47 39.10 13.49
CA THR A 179 -15.66 40.33 13.41
C THR A 179 -15.00 40.41 12.04
N PRO A 180 -15.31 41.42 11.20
CA PRO A 180 -14.72 41.52 9.85
C PRO A 180 -13.19 41.50 9.88
N GLY A 181 -12.59 40.73 8.96
CA GLY A 181 -11.14 40.63 8.78
C GLY A 181 -10.36 39.96 9.93
N ARG A 182 -11.03 39.49 10.98
CA ARG A 182 -10.37 38.78 12.07
C ARG A 182 -10.32 37.29 11.83
N PRO A 183 -9.14 36.63 12.00
CA PRO A 183 -9.04 35.17 11.98
C PRO A 183 -9.81 34.57 13.17
N GLU A 184 -10.81 33.74 12.87
CA GLU A 184 -11.57 33.03 13.92
C GLU A 184 -12.17 31.70 13.40
N CYS A 185 -12.41 30.79 14.35
CA CYS A 185 -13.09 29.53 14.07
C CYS A 185 -14.61 29.72 14.10
N ILE A 186 -15.34 29.10 13.18
CA ILE A 186 -16.82 29.17 13.17
C ILE A 186 -17.44 28.60 14.44
N ILE A 187 -16.79 27.63 15.09
CA ILE A 187 -17.25 27.09 16.38
C ILE A 187 -17.25 28.17 17.49
N ASP A 188 -16.30 29.11 17.44
CA ASP A 188 -16.27 30.22 18.43
C ASP A 188 -17.38 31.24 18.14
N VAL A 189 -17.73 31.44 16.87
CA VAL A 189 -18.91 32.22 16.48
C VAL A 189 -20.17 31.55 17.02
N TYR A 190 -20.34 30.23 16.81
CA TYR A 190 -21.49 29.50 17.36
C TYR A 190 -21.56 29.54 18.88
N ARG A 191 -20.42 29.48 19.58
CA ARG A 191 -20.39 29.67 21.06
C ARG A 191 -20.85 31.04 21.48
N ARG A 192 -20.53 32.12 20.74
CA ARG A 192 -21.01 33.47 21.00
C ARG A 192 -22.52 33.57 20.80
N MET A 193 -23.04 32.99 19.73
CA MET A 193 -24.49 32.92 19.45
C MET A 193 -25.24 32.23 20.59
N ILE A 194 -24.79 31.06 21.05
CA ILE A 194 -25.42 30.34 22.17
C ILE A 194 -25.39 31.17 23.45
N ARG A 195 -24.28 31.86 23.74
CA ARG A 195 -24.20 32.78 24.90
C ARG A 195 -25.15 33.99 24.82
N ALA A 196 -25.48 34.39 23.59
CA ALA A 196 -26.45 35.46 23.32
C ALA A 196 -27.91 34.91 23.24
N ASN A 197 -28.15 33.67 23.68
CA ASN A 197 -29.44 32.98 23.64
C ASN A 197 -29.99 32.70 22.23
N GLU A 198 -29.16 32.79 21.18
CA GLU A 198 -29.55 32.32 19.84
C GLU A 198 -29.58 30.79 19.81
N LYS A 199 -30.63 30.23 19.24
CA LYS A 199 -30.78 28.79 19.08
C LYS A 199 -30.13 28.32 17.78
N ILE A 200 -29.30 27.29 17.88
CA ILE A 200 -28.69 26.61 16.73
C ILE A 200 -29.34 25.23 16.59
N ALA A 201 -30.04 24.99 15.51
CA ALA A 201 -30.74 23.73 15.27
C ALA A 201 -29.75 22.59 14.90
N ALA A 202 -30.05 21.38 15.36
CA ALA A 202 -29.32 20.17 15.02
C ALA A 202 -30.15 19.31 14.05
N ARG A 203 -29.79 19.23 12.78
CA ARG A 203 -30.36 18.25 11.85
C ARG A 203 -29.57 16.94 11.97
N ILE A 204 -30.13 15.94 12.63
CA ILE A 204 -29.51 14.64 12.81
C ILE A 204 -29.83 13.79 11.57
N VAL A 205 -28.77 13.30 10.88
CA VAL A 205 -28.89 12.42 9.72
C VAL A 205 -28.46 11.00 10.08
N THR A 206 -29.13 10.01 9.49
CA THR A 206 -28.89 8.58 9.72
C THR A 206 -28.92 7.83 8.40
N GLY A 207 -28.16 6.74 8.30
CA GLY A 207 -28.12 5.91 7.10
C GLY A 207 -27.34 6.49 5.92
N HIS A 208 -26.67 7.61 6.11
CA HIS A 208 -25.84 8.28 5.11
C HIS A 208 -24.36 7.94 5.29
N TYR A 209 -23.64 7.89 4.17
CA TYR A 209 -22.19 7.86 4.18
C TYR A 209 -21.64 9.24 4.57
N TRP A 210 -20.68 9.24 5.48
CA TRP A 210 -19.94 10.44 5.86
C TRP A 210 -18.51 10.07 6.28
N ASN A 211 -17.52 10.76 5.72
CA ASN A 211 -16.11 10.61 6.10
C ASN A 211 -15.39 11.95 6.01
N ASP A 212 -14.64 12.30 7.05
CA ASP A 212 -13.69 13.42 7.08
C ASP A 212 -12.32 12.88 6.64
N LEU A 213 -11.83 13.31 5.50
CA LEU A 213 -10.59 12.84 4.88
C LEU A 213 -9.34 13.49 5.54
N GLY A 214 -9.38 13.69 6.85
CA GLY A 214 -8.38 14.43 7.60
C GLY A 214 -7.08 13.69 7.90
N THR A 215 -6.97 12.37 7.68
CA THR A 215 -5.76 11.58 7.93
C THR A 215 -5.51 10.59 6.80
N PRO A 216 -4.25 10.12 6.59
CA PRO A 216 -3.94 9.14 5.56
C PRO A 216 -4.80 7.86 5.63
N VAL A 217 -5.09 7.38 6.84
CA VAL A 217 -5.91 6.18 7.04
C VAL A 217 -7.35 6.44 6.57
N ARG A 218 -7.97 7.52 7.04
CA ARG A 218 -9.37 7.85 6.69
C ARG A 218 -9.54 8.18 5.22
N TYR A 219 -8.54 8.83 4.62
CA TYR A 219 -8.52 9.06 3.18
C TYR A 219 -8.55 7.73 2.40
N ARG A 220 -7.64 6.79 2.73
CA ARG A 220 -7.62 5.47 2.06
C ARG A 220 -8.87 4.64 2.34
N ASP A 221 -9.41 4.70 3.56
CA ASP A 221 -10.69 4.07 3.89
C ASP A 221 -11.81 4.59 2.99
N ALA A 222 -11.89 5.90 2.79
CA ALA A 222 -12.89 6.50 1.90
C ALA A 222 -12.73 6.07 0.43
N VAL A 223 -11.50 6.02 -0.08
CA VAL A 223 -11.23 5.51 -1.44
C VAL A 223 -11.63 4.04 -1.53
N SER A 224 -11.25 3.22 -0.54
CA SER A 224 -11.65 1.81 -0.46
C SER A 224 -13.17 1.63 -0.46
N ASP A 225 -13.90 2.41 0.35
CA ASP A 225 -15.36 2.35 0.45
C ASP A 225 -16.06 2.67 -0.89
N HIS A 226 -15.46 3.55 -1.70
CA HIS A 226 -15.98 3.91 -3.02
C HIS A 226 -15.57 2.91 -4.12
N MET A 227 -14.36 2.37 -4.05
CA MET A 227 -13.88 1.37 -5.03
C MET A 227 -14.55 0.01 -4.85
N THR A 228 -14.67 -0.46 -3.60
CA THR A 228 -15.13 -1.83 -3.30
C THR A 228 -16.45 -2.20 -3.97
N PRO A 229 -17.55 -1.43 -3.87
CA PRO A 229 -18.81 -1.78 -4.52
C PRO A 229 -18.70 -1.85 -6.05
N ARG A 230 -17.90 -0.93 -6.65
CA ARG A 230 -17.66 -0.88 -8.08
C ARG A 230 -16.90 -2.12 -8.58
N VAL A 231 -15.85 -2.49 -7.87
CA VAL A 231 -15.04 -3.66 -8.24
C VAL A 231 -15.82 -4.96 -8.08
N PHE A 232 -16.62 -5.09 -7.01
CA PHE A 232 -17.48 -6.26 -6.84
C PHE A 232 -18.56 -6.36 -7.93
N GLU A 233 -19.15 -5.24 -8.34
CA GLU A 233 -20.08 -5.18 -9.47
C GLU A 233 -19.41 -5.62 -10.78
N GLN A 234 -18.21 -5.10 -11.05
CA GLN A 234 -17.41 -5.44 -12.24
C GLN A 234 -17.03 -6.93 -12.30
N VAL A 235 -16.65 -7.52 -11.17
CA VAL A 235 -16.11 -8.89 -11.12
C VAL A 235 -17.22 -9.94 -11.04
N TYR A 236 -18.26 -9.67 -10.24
CA TYR A 236 -19.30 -10.65 -9.92
C TYR A 236 -20.66 -10.34 -10.52
N GLY A 237 -20.83 -9.22 -11.24
CA GLY A 237 -22.10 -8.82 -11.85
C GLY A 237 -23.22 -8.50 -10.85
N LYS A 238 -22.89 -8.38 -9.55
CA LYS A 238 -23.86 -8.13 -8.48
C LYS A 238 -24.01 -6.63 -8.24
N PRO A 239 -25.24 -6.08 -8.11
CA PRO A 239 -25.45 -4.66 -7.95
C PRO A 239 -24.72 -4.09 -6.73
N ARG A 240 -24.37 -2.80 -6.80
CA ARG A 240 -23.78 -2.06 -5.69
C ARG A 240 -24.66 -2.16 -4.46
N SER A 241 -24.13 -2.66 -3.38
CA SER A 241 -24.84 -2.76 -2.09
C SER A 241 -23.83 -2.64 -0.95
N ASN A 242 -24.32 -2.41 0.25
CA ASN A 242 -23.52 -2.40 1.49
C ASN A 242 -23.31 -3.83 2.01
N GLY A 243 -22.60 -3.97 3.12
CA GLY A 243 -22.43 -5.26 3.81
C GLY A 243 -21.12 -5.99 3.48
N PHE A 244 -20.12 -5.25 2.97
CA PHE A 244 -18.78 -5.79 2.81
C PHE A 244 -18.11 -5.99 4.17
N LYS A 245 -17.44 -7.13 4.33
CA LYS A 245 -16.57 -7.40 5.47
C LYS A 245 -15.11 -7.26 5.01
N ARG A 246 -14.32 -6.50 5.74
CA ARG A 246 -12.89 -6.29 5.50
C ARG A 246 -12.08 -6.95 6.62
N GLN A 247 -11.33 -7.98 6.28
CA GLN A 247 -10.44 -8.71 7.20
C GLN A 247 -8.99 -8.40 6.83
N LYS A 248 -8.20 -7.92 7.80
CA LYS A 248 -6.77 -7.73 7.60
C LYS A 248 -6.08 -9.10 7.56
N LEU A 249 -5.24 -9.32 6.55
CA LEU A 249 -4.41 -10.51 6.40
C LEU A 249 -3.03 -10.28 7.05
N ALA A 250 -2.39 -11.37 7.45
CA ALA A 250 -1.01 -11.34 7.89
C ALA A 250 -0.09 -11.01 6.71
N GLY A 251 0.89 -10.13 6.92
CA GLY A 251 1.93 -9.80 5.95
C GLY A 251 3.30 -10.18 6.50
N ASP A 252 4.16 -10.75 5.66
CA ASP A 252 5.44 -11.29 6.12
C ASP A 252 6.56 -10.26 6.30
N GLY A 253 6.91 -9.51 5.28
CA GLY A 253 8.11 -8.67 5.32
C GLY A 253 7.90 -7.20 5.00
N SER A 254 6.95 -6.87 4.15
CA SER A 254 6.73 -5.52 3.65
C SER A 254 5.85 -4.68 4.59
N ASP A 255 5.94 -3.36 4.44
CA ASP A 255 5.06 -2.41 5.14
C ASP A 255 3.65 -2.31 4.48
N ARG A 256 3.42 -3.02 3.38
CA ARG A 256 2.12 -3.16 2.72
C ARG A 256 1.11 -3.83 3.64
N LYS A 257 -0.13 -3.38 3.58
CA LYS A 257 -1.23 -4.01 4.30
C LYS A 257 -2.12 -4.75 3.31
N TRP A 258 -2.49 -5.95 3.67
CA TRP A 258 -3.33 -6.81 2.87
C TRP A 258 -4.68 -7.01 3.55
N TYR A 259 -5.74 -6.95 2.76
CA TYR A 259 -7.10 -7.16 3.24
C TYR A 259 -7.85 -8.10 2.31
N ARG A 260 -8.58 -9.05 2.90
CA ARG A 260 -9.60 -9.81 2.19
C ARG A 260 -10.93 -9.10 2.38
N ILE A 261 -11.60 -8.78 1.28
CA ILE A 261 -12.91 -8.13 1.29
C ILE A 261 -13.91 -9.16 0.81
N THR A 262 -14.95 -9.44 1.61
CA THR A 262 -15.94 -10.49 1.33
C THR A 262 -17.35 -9.95 1.35
N ARG A 263 -18.22 -10.55 0.50
CA ARG A 263 -19.66 -10.34 0.49
C ARG A 263 -20.37 -11.58 -0.06
N GLY A 264 -21.19 -12.24 0.76
CA GLY A 264 -22.07 -13.34 0.31
C GLY A 264 -21.35 -14.51 -0.38
N GLY A 265 -20.15 -14.86 0.08
CA GLY A 265 -19.31 -15.93 -0.50
C GLY A 265 -18.30 -15.47 -1.56
N ASP A 266 -18.47 -14.28 -2.12
CA ASP A 266 -17.48 -13.67 -3.03
C ASP A 266 -16.33 -13.02 -2.23
N ALA A 267 -15.12 -13.04 -2.76
CA ALA A 267 -13.95 -12.50 -2.10
C ALA A 267 -12.97 -11.84 -3.08
N LEU A 268 -12.41 -10.71 -2.67
CA LEU A 268 -11.32 -10.01 -3.34
C LEU A 268 -10.19 -9.72 -2.36
N ILE A 269 -8.97 -9.63 -2.87
CA ILE A 269 -7.83 -9.10 -2.11
C ILE A 269 -7.65 -7.63 -2.45
N MET A 270 -7.44 -6.80 -1.42
CA MET A 270 -7.02 -5.41 -1.54
C MET A 270 -5.62 -5.24 -0.93
N ALA A 271 -4.67 -4.80 -1.73
CA ALA A 271 -3.35 -4.36 -1.28
C ALA A 271 -3.37 -2.85 -1.02
N ASP A 272 -2.84 -2.42 0.14
CA ASP A 272 -2.66 -1.02 0.51
C ASP A 272 -1.15 -0.72 0.55
N HIS A 273 -0.64 -0.08 -0.50
CA HIS A 273 0.76 0.34 -0.66
C HIS A 273 1.04 1.70 0.01
N GLY A 274 0.02 2.38 0.52
CA GLY A 274 0.13 3.74 1.05
C GLY A 274 -0.01 4.82 -0.01
N ILE A 275 -0.29 6.05 0.44
CA ILE A 275 -0.47 7.20 -0.46
C ILE A 275 0.84 7.52 -1.18
N HIS A 276 0.75 7.71 -2.51
CA HIS A 276 1.86 8.16 -3.35
C HIS A 276 1.52 9.48 -4.02
N SER A 277 2.11 10.57 -3.54
CA SER A 277 1.95 11.92 -4.09
C SER A 277 3.07 12.34 -5.04
N GLY A 278 4.18 11.58 -5.11
CA GLY A 278 5.34 11.89 -5.95
C GLY A 278 5.11 11.66 -7.45
N LYS A 279 6.05 12.18 -8.27
CA LYS A 279 6.01 12.06 -9.74
C LYS A 279 6.63 10.78 -10.28
N GLY A 280 7.44 10.06 -9.48
CA GLY A 280 8.13 8.84 -9.89
C GLY A 280 7.22 7.62 -10.01
N MET A 281 7.80 6.49 -10.44
CA MET A 281 7.15 5.18 -10.42
C MET A 281 6.97 4.74 -8.95
N ALA A 282 5.73 4.57 -8.51
CA ALA A 282 5.42 4.01 -7.21
C ALA A 282 5.47 2.48 -7.24
N GLN A 283 5.65 1.86 -6.08
CA GLN A 283 5.56 0.40 -5.96
C GLN A 283 4.19 -0.13 -6.42
N ALA A 284 3.11 0.60 -6.14
CA ALA A 284 1.76 0.27 -6.63
C ALA A 284 1.66 0.32 -8.16
N ASP A 285 2.30 1.32 -8.80
CA ASP A 285 2.32 1.44 -10.27
C ASP A 285 3.08 0.25 -10.89
N ALA A 286 4.26 -0.09 -10.34
CA ALA A 286 5.04 -1.25 -10.75
C ALA A 286 4.24 -2.54 -10.59
N PHE A 287 3.58 -2.71 -9.44
CA PHE A 287 2.73 -3.87 -9.16
C PHE A 287 1.62 -4.03 -10.22
N VAL A 288 0.92 -2.94 -10.55
CA VAL A 288 -0.16 -2.97 -11.55
C VAL A 288 0.39 -3.24 -12.95
N LYS A 289 1.39 -2.48 -13.39
CA LYS A 289 1.91 -2.59 -14.77
C LYS A 289 2.56 -3.95 -15.03
N ILE A 290 3.37 -4.44 -14.09
CA ILE A 290 4.02 -5.74 -14.20
C ILE A 290 2.98 -6.86 -14.09
N GLY A 291 2.03 -6.76 -13.16
CA GLY A 291 0.96 -7.75 -13.01
C GLY A 291 0.08 -7.89 -14.25
N ASP A 292 -0.36 -6.78 -14.83
CA ASP A 292 -1.15 -6.77 -16.07
C ASP A 292 -0.32 -7.32 -17.24
N HIS A 293 0.96 -6.94 -17.34
CA HIS A 293 1.85 -7.48 -18.38
C HIS A 293 1.98 -9.00 -18.28
N LEU A 294 2.33 -9.54 -17.11
CA LEU A 294 2.47 -10.96 -16.88
C LEU A 294 1.16 -11.72 -17.14
N TYR A 295 0.04 -11.19 -16.63
CA TYR A 295 -1.28 -11.78 -16.86
C TYR A 295 -1.64 -11.86 -18.35
N ASN A 296 -1.39 -10.79 -19.11
CA ASN A 296 -1.67 -10.72 -20.55
C ASN A 296 -0.73 -11.61 -21.37
N ARG A 297 0.43 -12.00 -20.83
CA ARG A 297 1.35 -12.99 -21.38
C ARG A 297 1.00 -14.43 -20.99
N GLY A 298 -0.09 -14.63 -20.25
CA GLY A 298 -0.50 -15.97 -19.82
C GLY A 298 0.28 -16.52 -18.63
N ILE A 299 1.15 -15.71 -18.01
CA ILE A 299 1.86 -16.10 -16.79
C ILE A 299 0.85 -16.08 -15.62
N PRO A 300 0.74 -17.16 -14.84
CA PRO A 300 -0.22 -17.23 -13.74
C PRO A 300 0.18 -16.33 -12.58
N VAL A 301 -0.43 -15.16 -12.54
CA VAL A 301 -0.41 -14.17 -11.46
C VAL A 301 -1.84 -13.82 -11.08
N PRO A 302 -2.11 -13.29 -9.87
CA PRO A 302 -3.46 -12.84 -9.53
C PRO A 302 -3.92 -11.75 -10.49
N ARG A 303 -5.13 -11.89 -11.05
CA ARG A 303 -5.72 -10.87 -11.92
C ARG A 303 -5.96 -9.60 -11.12
N ILE A 304 -5.44 -8.47 -11.60
CA ILE A 304 -5.74 -7.15 -11.06
C ILE A 304 -7.05 -6.67 -11.69
N TYR A 305 -7.96 -6.16 -10.87
CA TYR A 305 -9.27 -5.71 -11.33
C TYR A 305 -9.37 -4.20 -11.39
N ASP A 306 -8.78 -3.50 -10.43
CA ASP A 306 -8.80 -2.05 -10.35
C ASP A 306 -7.70 -1.52 -9.42
N ALA A 307 -7.27 -0.28 -9.62
CA ALA A 307 -6.27 0.36 -8.78
C ALA A 307 -6.47 1.88 -8.72
N ASP A 308 -6.23 2.47 -7.56
CA ASP A 308 -6.11 3.92 -7.41
C ASP A 308 -4.67 4.30 -7.07
N ARG A 309 -4.00 4.92 -8.04
CA ARG A 309 -2.58 5.24 -7.96
C ARG A 309 -2.23 6.12 -6.76
N PHE A 310 -3.04 7.15 -6.51
CA PHE A 310 -2.72 8.14 -5.47
C PHE A 310 -2.89 7.55 -4.07
N SER A 311 -3.97 6.82 -3.82
CA SER A 311 -4.18 6.14 -2.54
C SER A 311 -3.29 4.93 -2.35
N GLY A 312 -2.77 4.34 -3.44
CA GLY A 312 -1.98 3.12 -3.44
C GLY A 312 -2.81 1.85 -3.19
N LEU A 313 -4.11 1.90 -3.43
CA LEU A 313 -5.01 0.75 -3.28
C LEU A 313 -5.09 -0.03 -4.60
N VAL A 314 -4.87 -1.35 -4.51
CA VAL A 314 -4.97 -2.28 -5.64
C VAL A 314 -5.90 -3.43 -5.28
N PHE A 315 -6.93 -3.67 -6.12
CA PHE A 315 -7.89 -4.75 -5.97
C PHE A 315 -7.58 -5.88 -6.93
N MET A 316 -7.53 -7.11 -6.42
CA MET A 316 -7.13 -8.27 -7.22
C MET A 316 -7.86 -9.55 -6.81
N GLN A 317 -7.65 -10.60 -7.60
CA GLN A 317 -8.16 -11.94 -7.39
C GLN A 317 -7.73 -12.51 -6.04
N ASP A 318 -8.67 -13.12 -5.32
CA ASP A 318 -8.38 -13.91 -4.12
C ASP A 318 -7.95 -15.33 -4.54
N LEU A 319 -6.73 -15.67 -4.22
CA LEU A 319 -6.14 -16.99 -4.49
C LEU A 319 -6.26 -17.99 -3.32
N GLY A 320 -6.93 -17.60 -2.23
CA GLY A 320 -7.02 -18.41 -1.02
C GLY A 320 -5.83 -18.19 -0.07
N ASP A 321 -5.47 -19.23 0.69
CA ASP A 321 -4.47 -19.14 1.76
C ASP A 321 -3.30 -20.13 1.60
N ASP A 322 -3.35 -21.01 0.57
CA ASP A 322 -2.38 -22.09 0.40
C ASP A 322 -1.10 -21.58 -0.29
N LEU A 323 -0.04 -21.43 0.48
CA LEU A 323 1.31 -21.18 -0.03
C LEU A 323 1.98 -22.50 -0.42
N LEU A 324 2.85 -22.48 -1.44
CA LEU A 324 3.63 -23.67 -1.83
C LEU A 324 4.40 -24.23 -0.63
N GLN A 325 5.02 -23.40 0.19
CA GLN A 325 5.70 -23.83 1.42
C GLN A 325 4.79 -24.74 2.26
N THR A 326 3.57 -24.31 2.55
CA THR A 326 2.61 -25.06 3.39
C THR A 326 2.18 -26.35 2.71
N VAL A 327 1.88 -26.27 1.40
CA VAL A 327 1.44 -27.45 0.63
C VAL A 327 2.52 -28.54 0.63
N VAL A 328 3.77 -28.18 0.27
CA VAL A 328 4.85 -29.19 0.18
C VAL A 328 5.33 -29.68 1.54
N SER A 329 5.23 -28.89 2.60
CA SER A 329 5.54 -29.34 3.97
C SER A 329 4.54 -30.40 4.49
N GLY A 330 3.36 -30.48 3.89
CA GLY A 330 2.39 -31.54 4.19
C GLY A 330 2.56 -32.82 3.38
N LEU A 331 3.51 -32.87 2.43
CA LEU A 331 3.77 -34.00 1.56
C LEU A 331 4.97 -34.82 2.07
N ASN A 332 4.82 -36.15 2.05
CA ASN A 332 5.92 -37.09 2.35
C ASN A 332 6.52 -37.75 1.10
N ASP A 333 5.84 -37.63 -0.04
CA ASP A 333 6.28 -38.22 -1.31
C ASP A 333 7.18 -37.24 -2.08
N PRO A 334 8.49 -37.53 -2.24
CA PRO A 334 9.41 -36.69 -2.99
C PRO A 334 8.98 -36.46 -4.44
N GLU A 335 8.28 -37.41 -5.06
CA GLU A 335 7.84 -37.28 -6.45
C GLU A 335 6.61 -36.35 -6.56
N ALA A 336 5.73 -36.36 -5.59
CA ALA A 336 4.65 -35.37 -5.49
C ALA A 336 5.21 -33.94 -5.31
N ILE A 337 6.23 -33.76 -4.46
CA ILE A 337 6.95 -32.50 -4.30
C ILE A 337 7.58 -32.09 -5.64
N ALA A 338 8.31 -33.01 -6.29
CA ALA A 338 8.91 -32.76 -7.60
C ALA A 338 7.89 -32.32 -8.65
N GLY A 339 6.68 -32.87 -8.62
CA GLY A 339 5.58 -32.50 -9.51
C GLY A 339 5.19 -31.01 -9.39
N HIS A 340 5.09 -30.50 -8.17
CA HIS A 340 4.85 -29.06 -7.93
C HIS A 340 5.98 -28.22 -8.52
N TYR A 341 7.24 -28.55 -8.20
CA TYR A 341 8.41 -27.79 -8.66
C TYR A 341 8.58 -27.80 -10.18
N ARG A 342 8.35 -28.93 -10.85
CA ARG A 342 8.40 -28.98 -12.34
C ARG A 342 7.38 -28.03 -12.98
N ASN A 343 6.18 -27.93 -12.41
CA ASN A 343 5.16 -26.98 -12.91
C ASN A 343 5.59 -25.52 -12.70
N ILE A 344 6.21 -25.21 -11.55
CA ILE A 344 6.69 -23.86 -11.25
C ILE A 344 7.89 -23.50 -12.11
N ILE A 345 8.84 -24.44 -12.33
CA ILE A 345 9.96 -24.26 -13.25
C ILE A 345 9.46 -23.93 -14.66
N ARG A 346 8.41 -24.60 -15.15
CA ARG A 346 7.80 -24.28 -16.44
C ARG A 346 7.28 -22.84 -16.45
N THR A 347 6.54 -22.44 -15.44
CA THR A 347 6.02 -21.07 -15.30
C THR A 347 7.16 -20.02 -15.22
N LEU A 348 8.23 -20.31 -14.47
CA LEU A 348 9.41 -19.45 -14.38
C LEU A 348 10.05 -19.27 -15.75
N LEU A 349 10.24 -20.35 -16.50
CA LEU A 349 10.84 -20.28 -17.82
C LEU A 349 9.94 -19.56 -18.83
N ASP A 350 8.60 -19.73 -18.74
CA ASP A 350 7.65 -18.96 -19.54
C ASP A 350 7.74 -17.47 -19.20
N MET A 351 7.83 -17.11 -17.92
CA MET A 351 8.05 -15.73 -17.50
C MET A 351 9.38 -15.18 -18.02
N SER A 352 10.45 -15.97 -17.91
CA SER A 352 11.78 -15.51 -18.29
C SER A 352 11.92 -15.28 -19.80
N VAL A 353 11.38 -16.18 -20.63
CA VAL A 353 11.52 -16.12 -22.09
C VAL A 353 10.41 -15.31 -22.73
N GLU A 354 9.16 -15.66 -22.47
CA GLU A 354 8.00 -15.00 -23.08
C GLU A 354 7.60 -13.71 -22.36
N GLY A 355 7.78 -13.66 -21.04
CA GLY A 355 7.44 -12.50 -20.23
C GLY A 355 8.32 -11.29 -20.52
N GLN A 356 9.56 -11.45 -21.01
CA GLN A 356 10.39 -10.30 -21.39
C GLN A 356 9.90 -9.58 -22.66
N ASN A 357 9.13 -10.27 -23.52
CA ASN A 357 8.63 -9.68 -24.76
C ASN A 357 7.65 -8.54 -24.47
N GLY A 358 8.04 -7.29 -24.73
CA GLY A 358 7.26 -6.08 -24.43
C GLY A 358 7.26 -5.65 -22.97
N PHE A 359 8.12 -6.21 -22.13
CA PHE A 359 8.39 -5.68 -20.82
C PHE A 359 9.10 -4.32 -20.93
N ASP A 360 8.54 -3.28 -20.29
CA ASP A 360 9.15 -1.96 -20.24
C ASP A 360 10.03 -1.85 -18.98
N PRO A 361 11.36 -1.72 -19.13
CA PRO A 361 12.27 -1.56 -17.98
C PRO A 361 11.92 -0.40 -17.05
N ALA A 362 11.21 0.62 -17.54
CA ALA A 362 10.74 1.74 -16.73
C ALA A 362 9.68 1.34 -15.67
N TRP A 363 9.11 0.13 -15.77
CA TRP A 363 8.19 -0.38 -14.73
C TRP A 363 8.92 -0.89 -13.49
N ALA A 364 10.19 -1.24 -13.60
CA ALA A 364 10.99 -1.72 -12.49
C ALA A 364 11.41 -0.56 -11.56
N TYR A 365 10.64 -0.31 -10.52
CA TYR A 365 10.80 0.84 -9.62
C TYR A 365 12.12 0.83 -8.82
N GLU A 366 12.78 -0.32 -8.66
CA GLU A 366 14.08 -0.48 -7.97
C GLU A 366 15.27 -0.64 -8.94
N GLY A 367 15.08 -0.37 -10.22
CA GLY A 367 16.10 -0.51 -11.26
C GLY A 367 15.79 -1.62 -12.27
N ALA A 368 16.11 -1.33 -13.53
CA ALA A 368 15.71 -2.11 -14.70
C ALA A 368 16.45 -3.45 -14.84
N GLN A 369 17.66 -3.56 -14.29
CA GLN A 369 18.54 -4.71 -14.45
C GLN A 369 19.05 -5.25 -13.11
N TYR A 370 19.33 -6.54 -13.09
CA TYR A 370 20.04 -7.19 -12.01
C TYR A 370 21.55 -7.15 -12.31
N ASP A 371 22.17 -6.04 -11.97
CA ASP A 371 23.55 -5.72 -12.31
C ASP A 371 24.50 -5.86 -11.10
N ARG A 372 25.80 -5.59 -11.35
CA ARG A 372 26.83 -5.63 -10.31
C ARG A 372 26.48 -4.73 -9.10
N GLN A 373 25.88 -3.56 -9.34
CA GLN A 373 25.56 -2.64 -8.24
C GLN A 373 24.47 -3.25 -7.35
N VAL A 374 23.42 -3.81 -7.94
CA VAL A 374 22.35 -4.51 -7.21
C VAL A 374 22.91 -5.67 -6.40
N ILE A 375 23.77 -6.52 -7.00
CA ILE A 375 24.38 -7.66 -6.31
C ILE A 375 25.18 -7.20 -5.09
N ILE A 376 26.04 -6.19 -5.26
CA ILE A 376 26.87 -5.72 -4.17
C ILE A 376 26.05 -5.02 -3.08
N GLU A 377 25.21 -4.05 -3.43
CA GLU A 377 24.53 -3.22 -2.44
C GLU A 377 23.36 -3.95 -1.77
N LYS A 378 22.55 -4.67 -2.55
CA LYS A 378 21.28 -5.24 -2.07
C LYS A 378 21.41 -6.67 -1.54
N GLU A 379 22.53 -7.34 -1.81
CA GLU A 379 22.73 -8.72 -1.40
C GLU A 379 23.99 -8.87 -0.55
N CYS A 380 25.17 -8.54 -1.07
CA CYS A 380 26.43 -8.71 -0.35
C CYS A 380 26.55 -7.79 0.87
N LEU A 381 26.42 -6.47 0.69
CA LEU A 381 26.47 -5.51 1.79
C LEU A 381 25.25 -5.62 2.72
N TYR A 382 24.12 -6.07 2.20
CA TYR A 382 22.95 -6.36 3.02
C TYR A 382 23.19 -7.54 3.96
N PHE A 383 23.82 -8.61 3.46
CA PHE A 383 24.28 -9.75 4.26
C PHE A 383 25.25 -9.31 5.36
N THR A 384 26.33 -8.60 5.01
CA THR A 384 27.31 -8.17 6.01
C THR A 384 26.71 -7.21 7.03
N GLY A 385 25.91 -6.26 6.57
CA GLY A 385 25.33 -5.22 7.43
C GLY A 385 24.21 -5.74 8.34
N ARG A 386 23.29 -6.54 7.78
CA ARG A 386 22.08 -6.97 8.51
C ARG A 386 22.24 -8.29 9.22
N PHE A 387 22.93 -9.26 8.62
CA PHE A 387 23.12 -10.56 9.23
C PHE A 387 24.39 -10.63 10.07
N LEU A 388 25.57 -10.46 9.46
CA LEU A 388 26.83 -10.62 10.19
C LEU A 388 26.96 -9.60 11.33
N LYS A 389 26.96 -8.31 11.00
CA LYS A 389 27.14 -7.24 12.00
C LYS A 389 25.87 -7.04 12.85
N GLY A 390 24.71 -6.89 12.20
CA GLY A 390 23.48 -6.48 12.86
C GLY A 390 22.82 -7.57 13.71
N TYR A 391 22.79 -8.81 13.23
CA TYR A 391 22.15 -9.93 13.92
C TYR A 391 23.16 -10.72 14.78
N LEU A 392 24.27 -11.19 14.20
CA LEU A 392 25.27 -12.01 14.90
C LEU A 392 26.27 -11.22 15.74
N GLY A 393 26.41 -9.89 15.54
CA GLY A 393 27.48 -9.10 16.14
C GLY A 393 28.88 -9.51 15.67
N TYR A 394 28.97 -10.17 14.50
CA TYR A 394 30.22 -10.65 13.95
C TYR A 394 30.88 -9.54 13.14
N THR A 395 31.99 -9.01 13.65
CA THR A 395 32.74 -7.87 13.05
C THR A 395 34.20 -8.21 12.78
N ASP A 396 34.65 -9.40 13.18
CA ASP A 396 36.03 -9.83 13.03
C ASP A 396 36.29 -10.42 11.63
N PHE A 397 36.29 -9.55 10.62
CA PHE A 397 36.64 -9.87 9.23
C PHE A 397 37.14 -8.64 8.47
N ASN A 398 38.00 -8.89 7.48
CA ASN A 398 38.56 -7.82 6.63
C ASN A 398 37.56 -7.44 5.52
N GLU A 399 36.98 -6.24 5.62
CA GLU A 399 36.01 -5.73 4.63
C GLU A 399 36.62 -5.55 3.23
N GLN A 400 37.91 -5.23 3.11
CA GLN A 400 38.57 -5.06 1.83
C GLN A 400 38.74 -6.40 1.10
N SER A 401 39.07 -7.47 1.84
CA SER A 401 39.15 -8.82 1.29
C SER A 401 37.79 -9.33 0.83
N LEU A 402 36.72 -9.03 1.59
CA LEU A 402 35.34 -9.33 1.21
C LEU A 402 34.90 -8.57 -0.04
N SER A 403 35.29 -7.33 -0.22
CA SER A 403 34.98 -6.54 -1.42
C SER A 403 35.49 -7.23 -2.68
N GLY A 404 36.72 -7.79 -2.65
CA GLY A 404 37.27 -8.56 -3.76
C GLY A 404 36.50 -9.85 -4.06
N ALA A 405 36.01 -10.55 -3.01
CA ALA A 405 35.17 -11.73 -3.17
C ALA A 405 33.77 -11.37 -3.77
N PHE A 406 33.19 -10.25 -3.36
CA PHE A 406 31.92 -9.76 -3.88
C PHE A 406 32.03 -9.34 -5.35
N ASP A 407 33.11 -8.66 -5.73
CA ASP A 407 33.38 -8.32 -7.12
C ASP A 407 33.54 -9.56 -8.00
N HIS A 408 34.22 -10.59 -7.47
CA HIS A 408 34.37 -11.86 -8.16
C HIS A 408 33.03 -12.60 -8.32
N LEU A 409 32.18 -12.61 -7.27
CA LEU A 409 30.83 -13.16 -7.31
C LEU A 409 29.97 -12.48 -8.37
N ALA A 410 29.93 -11.13 -8.36
CA ALA A 410 29.15 -10.37 -9.33
C ALA A 410 29.65 -10.59 -10.77
N GLY A 411 30.96 -10.63 -10.98
CA GLY A 411 31.58 -10.98 -12.26
C GLY A 411 31.24 -12.41 -12.71
N GLY A 412 31.24 -13.36 -11.77
CA GLY A 412 30.86 -14.76 -12.01
C GLY A 412 29.40 -14.91 -12.42
N ILE A 413 28.48 -14.19 -11.78
CA ILE A 413 27.07 -14.14 -12.18
C ILE A 413 26.95 -13.61 -13.61
N ALA A 414 27.51 -12.44 -13.89
CA ALA A 414 27.41 -11.78 -15.19
C ALA A 414 27.99 -12.64 -16.34
N ALA A 415 29.15 -13.26 -16.12
CA ALA A 415 29.80 -14.07 -17.12
C ALA A 415 29.04 -15.38 -17.48
N ASN A 416 28.21 -15.87 -16.54
CA ASN A 416 27.50 -17.14 -16.71
C ASN A 416 25.97 -16.96 -16.87
N ALA A 417 25.47 -15.73 -16.88
CA ALA A 417 24.05 -15.41 -16.97
C ALA A 417 23.42 -15.89 -18.28
N TYR A 418 22.21 -16.45 -18.16
CA TYR A 418 21.21 -16.54 -19.22
C TYR A 418 20.11 -15.54 -18.87
N GLU A 419 20.09 -14.43 -19.60
CA GLU A 419 19.23 -13.31 -19.26
C GLU A 419 17.79 -13.52 -19.73
N GLY A 420 16.85 -13.04 -18.91
CA GLY A 420 15.42 -13.03 -19.18
C GLY A 420 14.70 -12.13 -18.19
N LEU A 421 13.36 -12.12 -18.24
CA LEU A 421 12.59 -11.45 -17.20
C LEU A 421 12.61 -12.32 -15.94
N MET A 422 13.19 -11.81 -14.88
CA MET A 422 13.24 -12.48 -13.58
C MET A 422 12.20 -11.92 -12.59
N HIS A 423 11.71 -12.78 -11.72
CA HIS A 423 10.81 -12.42 -10.60
C HIS A 423 11.57 -11.74 -9.46
N ARG A 424 12.82 -12.15 -9.24
CA ARG A 424 13.75 -11.78 -8.17
C ARG A 424 13.49 -12.45 -6.81
N ASP A 425 12.25 -12.66 -6.42
CA ASP A 425 11.88 -13.26 -5.13
C ASP A 425 11.00 -14.51 -5.31
N LEU A 426 11.41 -15.44 -6.22
CA LEU A 426 10.66 -16.65 -6.53
C LEU A 426 10.87 -17.76 -5.48
N GLN A 427 10.52 -17.49 -4.25
CA GLN A 427 10.58 -18.43 -3.13
C GLN A 427 9.21 -19.08 -2.88
N SER A 428 9.16 -20.20 -2.18
CA SER A 428 7.93 -20.96 -1.91
C SER A 428 6.82 -20.15 -1.20
N ARG A 429 7.18 -19.10 -0.49
CA ARG A 429 6.25 -18.17 0.17
C ARG A 429 5.64 -17.13 -0.79
N ASN A 430 6.18 -17.01 -1.99
CA ASN A 430 5.67 -16.13 -3.03
C ASN A 430 4.97 -16.90 -4.16
N ILE A 431 4.55 -18.13 -3.88
CA ILE A 431 3.81 -18.98 -4.80
C ILE A 431 2.56 -19.47 -4.10
N MET A 432 1.39 -19.07 -4.62
CA MET A 432 0.08 -19.54 -4.14
C MET A 432 -0.35 -20.76 -4.93
N VAL A 433 -1.00 -21.70 -4.26
CA VAL A 433 -1.57 -22.91 -4.88
C VAL A 433 -3.10 -22.83 -4.80
N LYS A 434 -3.77 -22.81 -5.95
CA LYS A 434 -5.24 -22.79 -6.01
C LYS A 434 -5.73 -23.73 -7.11
N ASP A 435 -6.62 -24.63 -6.76
CA ASP A 435 -7.21 -25.59 -7.71
C ASP A 435 -6.16 -26.36 -8.54
N GLY A 436 -5.05 -26.75 -7.88
CA GLY A 436 -3.92 -27.44 -8.51
C GLY A 436 -3.01 -26.57 -9.39
N ARG A 437 -3.28 -25.27 -9.50
CA ARG A 437 -2.45 -24.30 -10.26
C ARG A 437 -1.57 -23.48 -9.32
N HIS A 438 -0.40 -23.09 -9.83
CA HIS A 438 0.57 -22.26 -9.11
C HIS A 438 0.52 -20.84 -9.63
N TYR A 439 0.38 -19.86 -8.74
CA TYR A 439 0.32 -18.44 -9.07
C TYR A 439 1.50 -17.73 -8.41
N LEU A 440 2.22 -16.93 -9.19
CA LEU A 440 3.32 -16.10 -8.69
C LEU A 440 2.73 -14.83 -8.05
N ILE A 441 3.17 -14.51 -6.85
CA ILE A 441 2.81 -13.26 -6.15
C ILE A 441 4.09 -12.51 -5.76
N ASP A 442 3.96 -11.23 -5.40
CA ASP A 442 5.10 -10.35 -5.04
C ASP A 442 6.07 -10.05 -6.20
N PHE A 443 5.54 -10.00 -7.42
CA PHE A 443 6.27 -9.87 -8.69
C PHE A 443 6.68 -8.44 -9.04
N GLN A 444 6.33 -7.42 -8.25
CA GLN A 444 6.65 -6.00 -8.57
C GLN A 444 8.15 -5.68 -8.56
N GLY A 445 8.98 -6.60 -8.06
CA GLY A 445 10.44 -6.53 -8.13
C GLY A 445 11.03 -7.02 -9.46
N ALA A 446 10.18 -7.50 -10.40
CA ALA A 446 10.63 -8.08 -11.66
C ALA A 446 11.46 -7.09 -12.49
N ARG A 447 12.51 -7.63 -13.13
CA ARG A 447 13.49 -6.91 -13.93
C ARG A 447 14.22 -7.84 -14.87
N ILE A 448 15.08 -7.33 -15.74
CA ILE A 448 15.94 -8.18 -16.56
C ILE A 448 17.13 -8.67 -15.73
N GLY A 449 17.40 -9.98 -15.82
CA GLY A 449 18.51 -10.60 -15.11
C GLY A 449 18.61 -12.11 -15.37
N PRO A 450 19.51 -12.83 -14.66
CA PRO A 450 19.76 -14.25 -14.92
C PRO A 450 18.59 -15.12 -14.47
N VAL A 451 18.10 -15.99 -15.36
CA VAL A 451 17.08 -17.00 -15.04
C VAL A 451 17.54 -17.92 -13.91
N GLN A 452 18.85 -18.15 -13.80
CA GLN A 452 19.46 -18.94 -12.74
C GLN A 452 19.22 -18.37 -11.34
N TYR A 453 18.99 -17.05 -11.21
CA TYR A 453 18.70 -16.43 -9.91
C TYR A 453 17.33 -16.84 -9.37
N ASP A 454 16.31 -16.87 -10.22
CA ASP A 454 14.99 -17.32 -9.81
C ASP A 454 14.95 -18.85 -9.56
N LEU A 455 15.71 -19.62 -10.34
CA LEU A 455 15.94 -21.04 -10.02
C LEU A 455 16.64 -21.22 -8.67
N ALA A 456 17.63 -20.39 -8.34
CA ALA A 456 18.28 -20.40 -7.04
C ALA A 456 17.31 -20.03 -5.92
N SER A 457 16.48 -19.03 -6.14
CA SER A 457 15.44 -18.61 -5.18
C SER A 457 14.43 -19.72 -4.89
N LEU A 458 14.11 -20.55 -5.90
CA LEU A 458 13.16 -21.65 -5.82
C LEU A 458 13.79 -22.94 -5.26
N LEU A 459 14.95 -23.35 -5.80
CA LEU A 459 15.54 -24.66 -5.52
C LEU A 459 16.45 -24.65 -4.28
N ALA A 460 17.07 -23.52 -3.94
CA ALA A 460 17.87 -23.35 -2.73
C ALA A 460 17.10 -22.64 -1.61
N ASP A 461 15.76 -22.63 -1.69
CA ASP A 461 14.87 -21.98 -0.74
C ASP A 461 15.00 -22.56 0.68
N PRO A 462 15.47 -21.79 1.68
CA PRO A 462 15.60 -22.29 3.05
C PRO A 462 14.26 -22.54 3.76
N TYR A 463 13.15 -22.04 3.22
CA TYR A 463 11.81 -22.27 3.80
C TYR A 463 11.32 -23.72 3.63
N VAL A 464 11.69 -24.36 2.54
CA VAL A 464 11.34 -25.76 2.22
C VAL A 464 12.54 -26.69 2.45
N ASN A 465 13.73 -26.22 2.14
CA ASN A 465 14.99 -26.93 2.32
C ASN A 465 15.02 -28.30 1.61
N LEU A 466 14.78 -28.30 0.29
CA LEU A 466 14.81 -29.50 -0.55
C LEU A 466 16.12 -30.27 -0.36
N ASP A 467 16.08 -31.61 -0.39
CA ASP A 467 17.31 -32.39 -0.42
C ASP A 467 18.11 -32.14 -1.73
N TYR A 468 19.42 -32.36 -1.68
CA TYR A 468 20.31 -32.04 -2.81
C TYR A 468 20.08 -32.90 -4.05
N ASP A 469 19.64 -34.16 -3.89
CA ASP A 469 19.38 -35.04 -5.02
C ASP A 469 18.14 -34.56 -5.77
N LEU A 470 17.08 -34.18 -5.05
CA LEU A 470 15.89 -33.60 -5.67
C LEU A 470 16.23 -32.26 -6.32
N GLN A 471 17.00 -31.38 -5.65
CA GLN A 471 17.46 -30.12 -6.21
C GLN A 471 18.21 -30.33 -7.54
N ASN A 472 19.14 -31.27 -7.60
CA ASN A 472 19.92 -31.57 -8.82
C ASN A 472 19.03 -32.11 -9.93
N ARG A 473 18.10 -33.04 -9.63
CA ARG A 473 17.13 -33.55 -10.62
C ARG A 473 16.22 -32.44 -11.17
N LEU A 474 15.79 -31.50 -10.32
CA LEU A 474 15.00 -30.36 -10.75
C LEU A 474 15.79 -29.32 -11.54
N LEU A 475 17.07 -29.13 -11.23
CA LEU A 475 17.97 -28.29 -12.02
C LEU A 475 18.22 -28.88 -13.42
N ASP A 476 18.43 -30.20 -13.51
CA ASP A 476 18.55 -30.89 -14.79
C ASP A 476 17.28 -30.80 -15.64
N HIS A 477 16.12 -30.98 -15.00
CA HIS A 477 14.81 -30.72 -15.63
C HIS A 477 14.68 -29.29 -16.15
N ALA A 478 15.13 -28.27 -15.36
CA ALA A 478 15.07 -26.87 -15.76
C ALA A 478 15.96 -26.61 -16.99
N MET A 479 17.16 -27.17 -17.04
CA MET A 479 18.05 -27.05 -18.21
C MET A 479 17.44 -27.67 -19.47
N THR A 480 16.90 -28.88 -19.38
CA THR A 480 16.22 -29.53 -20.51
C THR A 480 15.00 -28.71 -20.97
N ALA A 481 14.17 -28.25 -20.03
CA ALA A 481 13.02 -27.42 -20.36
C ALA A 481 13.41 -26.05 -20.95
N MET A 482 14.58 -25.53 -20.62
CA MET A 482 15.11 -24.28 -21.22
C MET A 482 15.61 -24.55 -22.64
N GLU A 483 16.34 -25.67 -22.87
CA GLU A 483 16.79 -26.11 -24.23
C GLU A 483 15.61 -26.23 -25.19
N ASP A 484 14.49 -26.82 -24.74
CA ASP A 484 13.26 -26.95 -25.52
C ASP A 484 12.69 -25.58 -25.93
N ARG A 485 12.75 -24.57 -25.02
CA ARG A 485 12.19 -23.25 -25.30
C ARG A 485 13.04 -22.38 -26.22
N ILE A 486 14.38 -22.45 -26.05
CA ILE A 486 15.28 -21.66 -26.89
C ILE A 486 15.59 -22.35 -28.22
N GLY A 487 15.21 -23.62 -28.39
CA GLY A 487 15.44 -24.42 -29.60
C GLY A 487 16.89 -24.73 -29.86
N SER A 488 17.75 -24.69 -28.84
CA SER A 488 19.18 -24.97 -28.94
C SER A 488 19.74 -25.54 -27.64
N ALA A 489 20.84 -26.33 -27.75
CA ALA A 489 21.52 -26.85 -26.57
C ALA A 489 22.12 -25.74 -25.70
N LEU A 490 22.01 -25.89 -24.38
CA LEU A 490 22.69 -25.04 -23.40
C LEU A 490 24.14 -25.51 -23.20
N ASP A 491 25.02 -24.56 -22.93
CA ASP A 491 26.24 -24.89 -22.20
C ASP A 491 25.86 -25.17 -20.73
N ARG A 492 25.61 -26.47 -20.46
CA ARG A 492 25.13 -26.93 -19.13
C ARG A 492 26.17 -26.64 -18.04
N GLY A 493 27.47 -26.69 -18.36
CA GLY A 493 28.54 -26.37 -17.42
C GLY A 493 28.48 -24.88 -16.99
N ARG A 494 28.37 -24.01 -17.98
CA ARG A 494 28.17 -22.56 -17.76
C ARG A 494 26.86 -22.31 -16.99
N PHE A 495 25.78 -22.98 -17.34
CA PHE A 495 24.47 -22.78 -16.67
C PHE A 495 24.53 -23.17 -15.18
N ILE A 496 25.11 -24.37 -14.88
CA ILE A 496 25.26 -24.84 -13.48
C ILE A 496 26.19 -23.91 -12.69
N LYS A 497 27.27 -23.43 -13.31
CA LYS A 497 28.18 -22.48 -12.67
C LYS A 497 27.45 -21.18 -12.32
N GLY A 498 26.68 -20.63 -13.26
CA GLY A 498 25.84 -19.46 -13.03
C GLY A 498 24.80 -19.68 -11.94
N PHE A 499 24.13 -20.84 -11.92
CA PHE A 499 23.18 -21.21 -10.86
C PHE A 499 23.84 -21.21 -9.47
N ARG A 500 25.05 -21.76 -9.32
CA ARG A 500 25.76 -21.78 -8.05
C ARG A 500 26.13 -20.38 -7.55
N TYR A 501 26.63 -19.50 -8.43
CA TYR A 501 26.87 -18.11 -8.10
C TYR A 501 25.57 -17.39 -7.66
N CYS A 502 24.47 -17.65 -8.35
CA CYS A 502 23.16 -17.09 -7.98
C CYS A 502 22.66 -17.63 -6.63
N CYS A 503 22.92 -18.92 -6.31
CA CYS A 503 22.60 -19.46 -4.99
C CYS A 503 23.34 -18.73 -3.86
N ILE A 504 24.66 -18.48 -4.05
CA ILE A 504 25.46 -17.73 -3.07
C ILE A 504 24.86 -16.33 -2.84
N SER A 505 24.62 -15.60 -3.93
CA SER A 505 24.05 -14.25 -3.87
C SER A 505 22.67 -14.24 -3.19
N ARG A 506 21.77 -15.12 -3.61
CA ARG A 506 20.41 -15.23 -3.08
C ARG A 506 20.37 -15.63 -1.60
N LEU A 507 21.20 -16.57 -1.18
CA LEU A 507 21.26 -17.03 0.21
C LEU A 507 21.84 -15.93 1.13
N MET A 508 22.82 -15.16 0.67
CA MET A 508 23.29 -13.98 1.38
C MET A 508 22.16 -12.94 1.56
N GLN A 509 21.40 -12.67 0.50
CA GLN A 509 20.25 -11.76 0.57
C GLN A 509 19.20 -12.29 1.57
N ALA A 510 18.88 -13.59 1.54
CA ALA A 510 17.91 -14.20 2.46
C ALA A 510 18.37 -14.10 3.93
N LEU A 511 19.63 -14.38 4.23
CA LEU A 511 20.21 -14.22 5.56
C LEU A 511 20.16 -12.77 6.03
N GLY A 512 20.49 -11.81 5.15
CA GLY A 512 20.35 -10.39 5.43
C GLY A 512 18.90 -10.00 5.78
N ALA A 513 17.93 -10.52 5.02
CA ALA A 513 16.51 -10.29 5.27
C ALA A 513 16.06 -10.92 6.60
N PHE A 514 16.45 -12.15 6.89
CA PHE A 514 16.12 -12.81 8.17
C PHE A 514 16.71 -12.05 9.37
N GLY A 515 17.97 -11.59 9.27
CA GLY A 515 18.59 -10.78 10.32
C GLY A 515 17.86 -9.46 10.54
N PHE A 516 17.48 -8.76 9.47
CA PHE A 516 16.70 -7.54 9.55
C PHE A 516 15.30 -7.76 10.14
N LEU A 517 14.57 -8.78 9.67
CA LEU A 517 13.22 -9.09 10.10
C LEU A 517 13.19 -9.51 11.58
N SER A 518 14.16 -10.32 12.00
CA SER A 518 14.26 -10.75 13.40
C SER A 518 14.64 -9.58 14.31
N LYS A 519 15.75 -8.89 14.03
CA LYS A 519 16.34 -7.91 14.95
C LYS A 519 15.63 -6.56 14.95
N ILE A 520 15.20 -6.09 13.77
CA ILE A 520 14.62 -4.73 13.61
C ILE A 520 13.09 -4.76 13.61
N LYS A 521 12.48 -5.76 12.96
CA LYS A 521 11.02 -5.89 12.89
C LYS A 521 10.43 -6.79 13.98
N ASN A 522 11.25 -7.35 14.89
CA ASN A 522 10.88 -8.27 15.97
C ASN A 522 10.11 -9.53 15.50
N LYS A 523 10.42 -10.02 14.29
CA LYS A 523 9.84 -11.23 13.72
C LYS A 523 10.78 -12.42 13.91
N THR A 524 11.00 -12.85 15.14
CA THR A 524 12.00 -13.88 15.52
C THR A 524 11.74 -15.25 14.90
N TRP A 525 10.52 -15.54 14.46
CA TRP A 525 10.21 -16.80 13.79
C TRP A 525 10.99 -17.04 12.48
N PHE A 526 11.61 -16.01 11.88
CA PHE A 526 12.51 -16.17 10.74
C PHE A 526 13.83 -16.86 11.10
N GLU A 527 14.22 -16.86 12.37
CA GLU A 527 15.49 -17.44 12.83
C GLU A 527 15.59 -18.95 12.57
N GLN A 528 14.46 -19.67 12.58
CA GLN A 528 14.41 -21.11 12.27
C GLN A 528 14.93 -21.48 10.87
N TYR A 529 14.95 -20.53 9.93
CA TYR A 529 15.43 -20.76 8.55
C TYR A 529 16.90 -20.41 8.33
N MET A 530 17.53 -19.72 9.29
CA MET A 530 18.93 -19.29 9.18
C MET A 530 19.92 -20.46 9.12
N PRO A 531 19.77 -21.54 9.93
CA PRO A 531 20.67 -22.70 9.82
C PRO A 531 20.67 -23.32 8.43
N ALA A 532 19.49 -23.60 7.86
CA ALA A 532 19.37 -24.14 6.51
C ALA A 532 19.96 -23.22 5.45
N ALA A 533 19.78 -21.90 5.59
CA ALA A 533 20.36 -20.93 4.67
C ALA A 533 21.89 -20.89 4.74
N LEU A 534 22.47 -20.99 5.94
CA LEU A 534 23.92 -21.04 6.16
C LEU A 534 24.53 -22.34 5.60
N ASP A 535 23.92 -23.49 5.90
CA ASP A 535 24.39 -24.79 5.42
C ASP A 535 24.39 -24.83 3.86
N ARG A 536 23.34 -24.31 3.22
CA ARG A 536 23.25 -24.21 1.77
C ARG A 536 24.27 -23.24 1.19
N LEU A 537 24.46 -22.07 1.83
CA LEU A 537 25.46 -21.11 1.39
C LEU A 537 26.86 -21.70 1.44
N GLN A 538 27.20 -22.40 2.54
CA GLN A 538 28.47 -23.10 2.68
C GLN A 538 28.64 -24.19 1.59
N PHE A 539 27.61 -25.01 1.37
CA PHE A 539 27.62 -26.06 0.34
C PHE A 539 27.92 -25.50 -1.06
N HIS A 540 27.28 -24.38 -1.46
CA HIS A 540 27.51 -23.79 -2.78
C HIS A 540 28.90 -23.15 -2.92
N LEU A 541 29.44 -22.56 -1.85
CA LEU A 541 30.82 -22.04 -1.82
C LEU A 541 31.83 -23.16 -1.97
N GLU A 542 31.70 -24.26 -1.20
CA GLU A 542 32.58 -25.44 -1.27
C GLU A 542 32.50 -26.16 -2.63
N THR A 543 31.29 -26.24 -3.21
CA THR A 543 31.10 -26.94 -4.51
C THR A 543 31.64 -26.12 -5.68
N LEU A 544 31.58 -24.77 -5.60
CA LEU A 544 32.18 -23.91 -6.63
C LEU A 544 33.70 -23.90 -6.55
N ALA A 545 34.28 -24.06 -5.35
CA ALA A 545 35.70 -24.25 -5.05
C ALA A 545 36.63 -23.21 -5.72
N GLU A 546 36.26 -21.92 -5.62
CA GLU A 546 37.05 -20.86 -6.23
C GLU A 546 37.82 -20.06 -5.15
N ASN A 547 39.16 -20.05 -5.23
CA ASN A 547 40.06 -19.42 -4.24
C ASN A 547 39.73 -17.95 -3.94
N ARG A 548 39.12 -17.21 -4.86
CA ARG A 548 38.69 -15.82 -4.65
C ARG A 548 37.49 -15.68 -3.71
N LEU A 549 36.79 -16.80 -3.44
CA LEU A 549 35.65 -16.85 -2.50
C LEU A 549 36.04 -17.45 -1.14
N ASP A 550 37.29 -17.91 -0.94
CA ASP A 550 37.74 -18.57 0.31
C ASP A 550 37.49 -17.69 1.55
N VAL A 551 37.77 -16.40 1.45
CA VAL A 551 37.51 -15.45 2.55
C VAL A 551 36.00 -15.40 2.89
N LEU A 552 35.12 -15.47 1.91
CA LEU A 552 33.68 -15.53 2.16
C LEU A 552 33.29 -16.88 2.79
N ALA A 553 33.88 -17.99 2.33
CA ALA A 553 33.62 -19.32 2.86
C ALA A 553 34.05 -19.44 4.34
N GLU A 554 35.22 -18.89 4.71
CA GLU A 554 35.68 -18.83 6.09
C GLU A 554 34.73 -18.03 7.00
N ILE A 555 34.27 -16.86 6.54
CA ILE A 555 33.32 -16.03 7.28
C ILE A 555 31.98 -16.75 7.47
N VAL A 556 31.46 -17.40 6.42
CA VAL A 556 30.21 -18.16 6.48
C VAL A 556 30.36 -19.36 7.44
N SER A 557 31.48 -20.07 7.39
CA SER A 557 31.76 -21.17 8.34
C SER A 557 31.83 -20.67 9.79
N GLY A 558 32.49 -19.53 10.03
CA GLY A 558 32.51 -18.88 11.35
C GLY A 558 31.13 -18.44 11.83
N ALA A 559 30.31 -17.93 10.94
CA ALA A 559 28.91 -17.57 11.23
C ALA A 559 28.06 -18.80 11.55
N ALA A 560 28.19 -19.88 10.80
CA ALA A 560 27.48 -21.15 11.02
C ALA A 560 27.86 -21.80 12.38
N ALA A 561 29.15 -21.72 12.74
CA ALA A 561 29.62 -22.23 14.05
C ALA A 561 28.99 -21.47 15.22
N ARG A 562 28.77 -20.17 15.09
CA ARG A 562 28.10 -19.32 16.11
C ARG A 562 26.60 -19.60 16.21
N PHE A 563 25.99 -20.06 15.11
CA PHE A 563 24.55 -20.32 15.07
C PHE A 563 24.17 -21.72 15.56
N ARG A 564 25.11 -22.66 15.76
CA ARG A 564 24.83 -23.97 16.34
C ARG A 564 24.38 -23.77 17.77
N PRO A 565 23.17 -24.21 18.18
CA PRO A 565 22.78 -24.19 19.59
C PRO A 565 23.85 -24.96 20.37
N GLU A 566 24.35 -24.37 21.44
CA GLU A 566 25.16 -25.11 22.42
C GLU A 566 24.43 -26.41 22.72
N LYS A 567 25.05 -27.56 22.47
CA LYS A 567 24.49 -28.84 22.89
C LYS A 567 24.24 -28.71 24.39
N ALA A 568 22.98 -28.78 24.80
CA ALA A 568 22.63 -28.83 26.23
C ALA A 568 23.52 -29.88 26.87
N PRO A 569 24.25 -29.55 27.94
CA PRO A 569 25.11 -30.51 28.62
C PRO A 569 24.21 -31.62 29.21
N GLY A 570 24.27 -32.83 28.67
CA GLY A 570 23.68 -34.01 29.25
C GLY A 570 22.53 -34.70 28.51
N GLN A 571 22.74 -35.11 27.26
CA GLN A 571 22.08 -36.33 26.78
C GLN A 571 23.15 -37.38 26.47
N PRO A 572 23.13 -38.56 27.13
CA PRO A 572 24.05 -39.64 26.82
C PRO A 572 23.76 -40.16 25.42
N ALA A 573 24.81 -40.46 24.66
CA ALA A 573 24.76 -41.17 23.40
C ALA A 573 23.96 -42.46 23.55
N GLY A 574 22.69 -42.43 23.14
CA GLY A 574 21.83 -43.61 23.03
C GLY A 574 22.21 -44.37 21.78
N GLN A 575 22.63 -45.59 21.98
CA GLN A 575 22.96 -46.59 21.02
C GLN A 575 21.78 -46.94 20.10
N GLN A 576 22.16 -47.23 18.84
CA GLN A 576 21.46 -47.93 17.76
C GLN A 576 20.54 -47.09 16.90
#